data_4853621e56e2d8d84f78e0a80eb27514
#
_entry.id   4853621e56e2d8d84f78e0a80eb27514
#
_cell.length_a   1.000
_cell.length_b   1.000
_cell.length_c   1.000
_cell.angle_alpha   90.00
_cell.angle_beta   90.00
_cell.angle_gamma   90.00
#
_symmetry.space_group_name_H-M   'P 1'
#
loop_
_entity.id
_entity.type
_entity.pdbx_description
1 polymer ?
#
loop_
_entity_poly.entity_id
_entity_poly.type
_entity_poly.pdbx_seq_one_letter_code
_entity_poly.pdbx_strand_id
1 'polypeptide(L)'
;MNRLKQWLQRFMAGRYGTDKLNTWILGAGLILCIVSIFVRIPMVDLALTLAAYALMIWAMARTFSRNTYKRYRENRRFLMLLDRIKDREHRYFDCPKCRQPVRVPRGKGKIMITCPKCKEKFQRKT
;
A
#
# COMPACT_ATOMS: atom_id res chain seq x y z
N MET A 1 26.34 23.03 -1.60
CA MET A 1 25.29 22.08 -1.18
C MET A 1 23.88 22.48 -1.63
N ASN A 2 23.57 23.76 -1.79
CA ASN A 2 22.18 24.21 -2.09
C ASN A 2 21.72 23.99 -3.54
N ARG A 3 22.61 24.04 -4.55
CA ARG A 3 22.24 23.87 -5.97
C ARG A 3 21.77 22.46 -6.31
N LEU A 4 22.43 21.43 -5.78
CA LEU A 4 22.01 20.01 -5.96
C LEU A 4 20.66 19.74 -5.31
N LYS A 5 20.44 20.26 -4.09
CA LYS A 5 19.17 20.12 -3.37
C LYS A 5 18.02 20.80 -4.14
N GLN A 6 18.24 21.99 -4.66
CA GLN A 6 17.25 22.72 -5.48
C GLN A 6 16.94 21.98 -6.80
N TRP A 7 17.97 21.43 -7.45
CA TRP A 7 17.80 20.63 -8.66
C TRP A 7 16.99 19.37 -8.38
N LEU A 8 17.31 18.62 -7.30
CA LEU A 8 16.57 17.46 -6.86
C LEU A 8 15.10 17.79 -6.53
N GLN A 9 14.86 18.89 -5.84
CA GLN A 9 13.50 19.35 -5.53
C GLN A 9 12.71 19.67 -6.81
N ARG A 10 13.31 20.36 -7.77
CA ARG A 10 12.68 20.63 -9.08
C ARG A 10 12.44 19.35 -9.88
N PHE A 11 13.37 18.41 -9.85
CA PHE A 11 13.23 17.11 -10.52
C PHE A 11 12.10 16.26 -9.91
N MET A 12 11.93 16.30 -8.59
CA MET A 12 10.87 15.58 -7.88
C MET A 12 9.53 16.33 -7.88
N ALA A 13 9.51 17.59 -8.27
CA ALA A 13 8.27 18.36 -8.35
C ALA A 13 7.27 17.70 -9.31
N GLY A 14 6.05 17.44 -8.85
CA GLY A 14 5.01 16.75 -9.61
C GLY A 14 5.14 15.22 -9.69
N ARG A 15 6.13 14.61 -9.01
CA ARG A 15 6.25 13.15 -8.87
C ARG A 15 5.71 12.72 -7.51
N TYR A 16 5.22 11.49 -7.45
CA TYR A 16 4.57 10.98 -6.23
C TYR A 16 5.53 10.81 -5.05
N GLY A 17 6.78 10.43 -5.32
CA GLY A 17 7.79 10.16 -4.29
C GLY A 17 7.64 8.79 -3.63
N THR A 18 8.23 8.63 -2.44
CA THR A 18 8.17 7.41 -1.65
C THR A 18 6.94 7.40 -0.74
N ASP A 19 6.24 6.27 -0.70
CA ASP A 19 5.10 6.02 0.18
C ASP A 19 5.29 4.74 1.00
N LYS A 20 4.37 4.47 1.94
CA LYS A 20 4.46 3.26 2.78
C LYS A 20 4.40 1.98 1.95
N LEU A 21 3.55 1.91 0.93
CA LEU A 21 3.49 0.76 0.04
C LEU A 21 4.81 0.57 -0.70
N ASN A 22 5.42 1.66 -1.19
CA ASN A 22 6.72 1.60 -1.88
C ASN A 22 7.84 1.11 -0.95
N THR A 23 7.85 1.56 0.31
CA THR A 23 8.79 1.09 1.33
C THR A 23 8.64 -0.41 1.58
N TRP A 24 7.42 -0.93 1.62
CA TRP A 24 7.16 -2.37 1.76
C TRP A 24 7.63 -3.16 0.54
N ILE A 25 7.44 -2.65 -0.67
CA ILE A 25 7.93 -3.29 -1.91
C ILE A 25 9.46 -3.35 -1.91
N LEU A 26 10.13 -2.26 -1.54
CA LEU A 26 11.60 -2.23 -1.43
C LEU A 26 12.10 -3.18 -0.35
N GLY A 27 11.43 -3.22 0.81
CA GLY A 27 11.74 -4.14 1.89
C GLY A 27 11.61 -5.61 1.47
N ALA A 28 10.54 -5.95 0.75
CA ALA A 28 10.35 -7.29 0.21
C ALA A 28 11.46 -7.66 -0.80
N GLY A 29 11.82 -6.74 -1.71
CA GLY A 29 12.93 -6.94 -2.64
C GLY A 29 14.27 -7.18 -1.92
N LEU A 30 14.55 -6.41 -0.87
CA LEU A 30 15.74 -6.57 -0.06
C LEU A 30 15.78 -7.93 0.67
N ILE A 31 14.65 -8.35 1.24
CA ILE A 31 14.53 -9.67 1.89
C ILE A 31 14.79 -10.78 0.89
N LEU A 32 14.23 -10.70 -0.34
CA LEU A 32 14.49 -11.69 -1.38
C LEU A 32 15.98 -11.74 -1.76
N CYS A 33 16.65 -10.59 -1.85
CA CYS A 33 18.10 -10.55 -2.09
C CYS A 33 18.89 -11.24 -0.96
N ILE A 34 18.50 -11.01 0.30
CA ILE A 34 19.17 -11.65 1.44
C ILE A 34 18.93 -13.15 1.43
N VAL A 35 17.72 -13.60 1.15
CA VAL A 35 17.37 -15.02 1.07
C VAL A 35 18.13 -15.71 -0.05
N SER A 36 18.30 -15.07 -1.22
CA SER A 36 19.03 -15.66 -2.35
C SER A 36 20.49 -16.01 -2.01
N ILE A 37 21.13 -15.23 -1.13
CA ILE A 37 22.52 -15.48 -0.69
C ILE A 37 22.65 -16.85 0.04
N PHE A 38 21.59 -17.30 0.72
CA PHE A 38 21.58 -18.56 1.45
C PHE A 38 21.10 -19.76 0.62
N VAL A 39 20.49 -19.49 -0.53
CA VAL A 39 19.99 -20.55 -1.43
C VAL A 39 21.12 -21.06 -2.31
N ARG A 40 21.42 -22.36 -2.22
CA ARG A 40 22.50 -23.02 -2.99
C ARG A 40 22.03 -23.70 -4.27
N ILE A 41 20.73 -23.63 -4.57
CA ILE A 41 20.13 -24.24 -5.76
C ILE A 41 20.13 -23.19 -6.88
N PRO A 42 20.92 -23.35 -7.96
CA PRO A 42 21.12 -22.29 -8.96
C PRO A 42 19.84 -21.77 -9.61
N MET A 43 18.90 -22.66 -9.92
CA MET A 43 17.61 -22.27 -10.53
C MET A 43 16.74 -21.44 -9.59
N VAL A 44 16.72 -21.79 -8.29
CA VAL A 44 15.94 -21.07 -7.27
C VAL A 44 16.59 -19.72 -6.97
N ASP A 45 17.92 -19.69 -6.84
CA ASP A 45 18.67 -18.44 -6.65
C ASP A 45 18.45 -17.46 -7.81
N LEU A 46 18.56 -17.92 -9.04
CA LEU A 46 18.28 -17.10 -10.22
C LEU A 46 16.85 -16.53 -10.19
N ALA A 47 15.86 -17.36 -9.88
CA ALA A 47 14.46 -16.93 -9.82
C ALA A 47 14.22 -15.87 -8.72
N LEU A 48 14.80 -16.07 -7.53
CA LEU A 48 14.70 -15.13 -6.41
C LEU A 48 15.37 -13.79 -6.76
N THR A 49 16.55 -13.84 -7.35
CA THR A 49 17.31 -12.65 -7.75
C THR A 49 16.57 -11.85 -8.83
N LEU A 50 16.02 -12.51 -9.86
CA LEU A 50 15.22 -11.85 -10.88
C LEU A 50 13.95 -11.22 -10.29
N ALA A 51 13.27 -11.91 -9.37
CA ALA A 51 12.11 -11.37 -8.67
C ALA A 51 12.47 -10.14 -7.83
N ALA A 52 13.59 -10.16 -7.12
CA ALA A 52 14.08 -9.03 -6.34
C ALA A 52 14.36 -7.81 -7.22
N TYR A 53 15.06 -7.99 -8.33
CA TYR A 53 15.32 -6.89 -9.29
C TYR A 53 14.03 -6.35 -9.89
N ALA A 54 13.08 -7.21 -10.27
CA ALA A 54 11.79 -6.77 -10.78
C ALA A 54 11.02 -5.90 -9.77
N LEU A 55 11.02 -6.27 -8.49
CA LEU A 55 10.41 -5.48 -7.43
C LEU A 55 11.12 -4.12 -7.24
N MET A 56 12.44 -4.09 -7.30
CA MET A 56 13.20 -2.84 -7.17
C MET A 56 12.94 -1.90 -8.35
N ILE A 57 12.95 -2.40 -9.57
CA ILE A 57 12.63 -1.63 -10.78
C ILE A 57 11.20 -1.08 -10.70
N TRP A 58 10.25 -1.92 -10.27
CA TRP A 58 8.86 -1.50 -10.08
C TRP A 58 8.73 -0.41 -9.02
N ALA A 59 9.42 -0.54 -7.88
CA ALA A 59 9.45 0.48 -6.84
C ALA A 59 10.04 1.81 -7.35
N MET A 60 11.12 1.76 -8.14
CA MET A 60 11.68 2.95 -8.79
C MET A 60 10.68 3.59 -9.76
N ALA A 61 10.11 2.82 -10.68
CA ALA A 61 9.12 3.32 -11.63
C ALA A 61 7.93 3.96 -10.91
N ARG A 62 7.52 3.38 -9.77
CA ARG A 62 6.47 3.91 -8.92
C ARG A 62 6.85 5.25 -8.28
N THR A 63 8.06 5.36 -7.73
CA THR A 63 8.57 6.59 -7.11
C THR A 63 8.63 7.76 -8.10
N PHE A 64 9.05 7.49 -9.34
CA PHE A 64 9.16 8.50 -10.40
C PHE A 64 7.87 8.73 -11.19
N SER A 65 6.80 8.03 -10.85
CA SER A 65 5.50 8.16 -11.54
C SER A 65 4.90 9.56 -11.34
N ARG A 66 4.45 10.18 -12.42
CA ARG A 66 3.71 11.45 -12.40
C ARG A 66 2.22 11.28 -12.08
N ASN A 67 1.70 10.04 -12.12
CA ASN A 67 0.30 9.76 -11.81
C ASN A 67 0.07 9.66 -10.29
N THR A 68 0.17 10.81 -9.62
CA THR A 68 0.09 10.93 -8.16
C THR A 68 -1.25 10.46 -7.60
N TYR A 69 -2.37 10.73 -8.30
CA TYR A 69 -3.70 10.33 -7.87
C TYR A 69 -3.87 8.80 -7.80
N LYS A 70 -3.43 8.08 -8.85
CA LYS A 70 -3.49 6.62 -8.89
C LYS A 70 -2.65 6.00 -7.77
N ARG A 71 -1.42 6.50 -7.59
CA ARG A 71 -0.49 6.02 -6.57
C ARG A 71 -0.96 6.29 -5.15
N TYR A 72 -1.50 7.48 -4.90
CA TYR A 72 -2.13 7.80 -3.61
C TYR A 72 -3.28 6.85 -3.28
N ARG A 73 -4.16 6.56 -4.24
CA ARG A 73 -5.28 5.65 -4.06
C ARG A 73 -4.84 4.21 -3.78
N GLU A 74 -3.80 3.72 -4.46
CA GLU A 74 -3.19 2.41 -4.22
C GLU A 74 -2.60 2.31 -2.81
N ASN A 75 -1.80 3.30 -2.40
CA ASN A 75 -1.23 3.36 -1.06
C ASN A 75 -2.31 3.40 0.02
N ARG A 76 -3.36 4.20 -0.18
CA ARG A 76 -4.49 4.28 0.77
C ARG A 76 -5.22 2.94 0.91
N ARG A 77 -5.43 2.21 -0.19
CA ARG A 77 -6.01 0.84 -0.14
C ARG A 77 -5.11 -0.11 0.65
N PHE A 78 -3.82 -0.06 0.42
CA PHE A 78 -2.84 -0.86 1.16
C PHE A 78 -2.86 -0.56 2.66
N LEU A 79 -2.87 0.72 3.05
CA LEU A 79 -2.96 1.12 4.44
C LEU A 79 -4.26 0.62 5.10
N MET A 80 -5.40 0.71 4.40
CA MET A 80 -6.66 0.16 4.90
C MET A 80 -6.61 -1.37 5.09
N LEU A 81 -5.90 -2.10 4.23
CA LEU A 81 -5.69 -3.54 4.42
C LEU A 81 -4.84 -3.82 5.66
N LEU A 82 -3.75 -3.07 5.85
CA LEU A 82 -2.93 -3.19 7.06
C LEU A 82 -3.73 -2.87 8.33
N ASP A 83 -4.54 -1.81 8.30
CA ASP A 83 -5.41 -1.45 9.43
C ASP A 83 -6.43 -2.54 9.72
N ARG A 84 -7.02 -3.18 8.70
CA ARG A 84 -7.93 -4.33 8.86
C ARG A 84 -7.26 -5.52 9.56
N ILE A 85 -5.99 -5.78 9.24
CA ILE A 85 -5.22 -6.90 9.83
C ILE A 85 -4.81 -6.57 11.27
N LYS A 86 -4.39 -5.33 11.51
CA LYS A 86 -3.90 -4.87 12.81
C LYS A 86 -5.02 -4.63 13.81
N ASP A 87 -6.16 -4.13 13.33
CA ASP A 87 -7.29 -3.72 14.17
C ASP A 87 -8.22 -4.91 14.45
N ARG A 88 -8.04 -5.54 15.61
CA ARG A 88 -8.85 -6.66 16.08
C ARG A 88 -10.18 -6.23 16.71
N GLU A 89 -10.30 -5.00 17.13
CA GLU A 89 -11.48 -4.46 17.86
C GLU A 89 -12.55 -3.92 16.92
N HIS A 90 -12.19 -3.63 15.67
CA HIS A 90 -13.11 -3.05 14.69
C HIS A 90 -13.26 -3.94 13.46
N ARG A 91 -14.43 -3.81 12.82
CA ARG A 91 -14.68 -4.35 11.48
C ARG A 91 -14.85 -3.22 10.48
N TYR A 92 -14.41 -3.47 9.26
CA TYR A 92 -14.55 -2.56 8.14
C TYR A 92 -15.57 -3.11 7.16
N PHE A 93 -16.61 -2.33 6.87
CA PHE A 93 -17.63 -2.67 5.88
C PHE A 93 -17.61 -1.64 4.78
N ASP A 94 -17.73 -2.10 3.53
CA ASP A 94 -17.83 -1.20 2.39
C ASP A 94 -19.29 -0.83 2.16
N CYS A 95 -19.54 0.47 1.94
CA CYS A 95 -20.87 0.97 1.64
C CYS A 95 -21.36 0.39 0.30
N PRO A 96 -22.60 -0.16 0.20
CA PRO A 96 -23.10 -0.74 -1.03
C PRO A 96 -23.26 0.29 -2.16
N LYS A 97 -23.47 1.57 -1.83
CA LYS A 97 -23.71 2.65 -2.80
C LYS A 97 -22.41 3.30 -3.31
N CYS A 98 -21.52 3.71 -2.42
CA CYS A 98 -20.31 4.47 -2.80
C CYS A 98 -19.00 3.73 -2.55
N ARG A 99 -19.06 2.49 -2.06
CA ARG A 99 -17.90 1.63 -1.72
C ARG A 99 -16.88 2.29 -0.77
N GLN A 100 -17.35 3.26 0.03
CA GLN A 100 -16.53 3.86 1.07
C GLN A 100 -16.41 2.89 2.25
N PRO A 101 -15.19 2.56 2.71
CA PRO A 101 -15.01 1.74 3.92
C PRO A 101 -15.44 2.52 5.16
N VAL A 102 -16.26 1.90 5.99
CA VAL A 102 -16.75 2.44 7.27
C VAL A 102 -16.26 1.54 8.38
N ARG A 103 -15.64 2.14 9.39
CA ARG A 103 -15.12 1.47 10.58
C ARG A 103 -16.20 1.39 11.65
N VAL A 104 -16.44 0.21 12.17
CA VAL A 104 -17.44 -0.03 13.22
C VAL A 104 -16.89 -0.96 14.30
N PRO A 105 -17.27 -0.79 15.57
CA PRO A 105 -16.82 -1.65 16.65
C PRO A 105 -17.35 -3.06 16.47
N ARG A 106 -16.55 -4.05 16.86
CA ARG A 106 -16.86 -5.48 16.80
C ARG A 106 -17.73 -5.88 17.99
N GLY A 107 -18.56 -6.91 17.82
CA GLY A 107 -19.28 -7.55 18.95
C GLY A 107 -20.61 -6.89 19.33
N LYS A 108 -21.11 -5.92 18.57
CA LYS A 108 -22.40 -5.26 18.82
C LYS A 108 -23.61 -5.91 18.12
N GLY A 109 -23.43 -7.10 17.54
CA GLY A 109 -24.50 -7.80 16.84
C GLY A 109 -24.93 -7.14 15.53
N LYS A 110 -26.24 -7.05 15.27
CA LYS A 110 -26.80 -6.36 14.09
C LYS A 110 -26.83 -4.86 14.37
N ILE A 111 -26.09 -4.08 13.61
CA ILE A 111 -26.02 -2.62 13.73
C ILE A 111 -26.43 -1.94 12.43
N MET A 112 -27.03 -0.75 12.58
CA MET A 112 -27.32 0.15 11.47
C MET A 112 -26.11 1.07 11.27
N ILE A 113 -25.53 1.04 10.07
CA ILE A 113 -24.34 1.82 9.73
C ILE A 113 -24.78 2.93 8.78
N THR A 114 -24.46 4.17 9.12
CA THR A 114 -24.67 5.33 8.23
C THR A 114 -23.35 5.69 7.56
N CYS A 115 -23.32 5.68 6.23
CA CYS A 115 -22.15 6.07 5.47
C CYS A 115 -21.85 7.56 5.63
N PRO A 116 -20.64 7.98 6.02
CA PRO A 116 -20.30 9.40 6.18
C PRO A 116 -20.23 10.16 4.85
N LYS A 117 -20.06 9.45 3.72
CA LYS A 117 -19.93 10.06 2.39
C LYS A 117 -21.26 10.26 1.68
N CYS A 118 -22.11 9.23 1.61
CA CYS A 118 -23.36 9.26 0.85
C CYS A 118 -24.62 9.21 1.74
N LYS A 119 -24.44 9.18 3.08
CA LYS A 119 -25.50 9.12 4.10
C LYS A 119 -26.42 7.89 3.97
N GLU A 120 -26.08 6.92 3.13
CA GLU A 120 -26.81 5.67 3.00
C GLU A 120 -26.75 4.87 4.30
N LYS A 121 -27.93 4.34 4.70
CA LYS A 121 -28.06 3.48 5.90
C LYS A 121 -28.12 2.04 5.46
N PHE A 122 -27.26 1.20 6.01
CA PHE A 122 -27.26 -0.25 5.75
C PHE A 122 -26.99 -1.03 7.02
N GLN A 123 -27.58 -2.22 7.10
CA GLN A 123 -27.44 -3.11 8.26
C GLN A 123 -26.36 -4.16 8.01
N ARG A 124 -25.52 -4.36 9.01
CA ARG A 124 -24.51 -5.43 9.02
C ARG A 124 -24.38 -6.03 10.41
N LYS A 125 -23.93 -7.29 10.45
CA LYS A 125 -23.64 -8.00 11.70
C LYS A 125 -22.13 -7.91 11.97
N THR A 126 -21.76 -7.43 13.16
CA THR A 126 -20.36 -7.28 13.60
C THR A 126 -19.92 -8.48 14.43
#